data_5f078a6319c297cad9a9ce6699abade9
#
_entry.id   5f078a6319c297cad9a9ce6699abade9
#
_cell.length_a   1.000
_cell.length_b   1.000
_cell.length_c   1.000
_cell.angle_alpha   90.00
_cell.angle_beta   90.00
_cell.angle_gamma   90.00
#
_symmetry.space_group_name_H-M   'P 1'
#
loop_
_entity.id
_entity.type
_entity.pdbx_description
1 polymer ?
#
loop_
_entity_poly.entity_id
_entity_poly.type
_entity_poly.pdbx_seq_one_letter_code
_entity_poly.pdbx_strand_id
1 'polypeptide(L)'
;REAVGIEGSSMYLQEGEVLTVQELLYGLMLRSGNDAAVALAIYCGGTVEGFAEMMNDKARILGMTNSHFENPNGLDSPGHYSTARDLSTLAAYALKNPIFYQTVSTKNIKVGQRSLTNHNKLLWRVAGADGVRTGFTKAAGRTLVSSATRDGRRLICVTLNAPDDWNDHRKL
;
A
#
# COMPACT_ATOMS: atom_id res chain seq x y z
N ARG A 1 14.16 -7.28 -14.83
CA ARG A 1 14.25 -8.74 -14.66
C ARG A 1 13.92 -9.17 -13.24
N GLU A 2 14.53 -8.58 -12.22
CA GLU A 2 14.36 -8.92 -10.80
C GLU A 2 12.94 -8.75 -10.26
N ALA A 3 12.15 -7.86 -10.83
CA ALA A 3 10.76 -7.61 -10.43
C ALA A 3 9.75 -8.59 -11.08
N VAL A 4 10.19 -9.45 -12.01
CA VAL A 4 9.30 -10.37 -12.72
C VAL A 4 9.17 -11.69 -11.94
N GLY A 5 7.94 -12.21 -11.80
CA GLY A 5 7.69 -13.48 -11.14
C GLY A 5 7.72 -13.44 -9.61
N ILE A 6 7.59 -12.26 -9.02
CA ILE A 6 7.51 -12.11 -7.55
C ILE A 6 6.24 -12.80 -7.03
N GLU A 7 6.39 -13.55 -5.94
CA GLU A 7 5.31 -14.29 -5.28
C GLU A 7 4.16 -13.38 -4.83
N GLY A 8 2.94 -13.90 -4.86
CA GLY A 8 1.74 -13.24 -4.37
C GLY A 8 1.02 -12.42 -5.42
N SER A 9 0.38 -11.34 -5.00
CA SER A 9 -0.37 -10.46 -5.89
C SER A 9 0.54 -9.75 -6.88
N SER A 10 0.15 -9.69 -8.15
CA SER A 10 0.98 -9.16 -9.23
C SER A 10 0.15 -8.32 -10.21
N MET A 11 0.78 -7.37 -10.87
CA MET A 11 0.26 -6.76 -12.08
C MET A 11 0.79 -7.45 -13.36
N TYR A 12 1.58 -8.51 -13.20
CA TYR A 12 2.14 -9.35 -14.26
C TYR A 12 3.09 -8.58 -15.19
N LEU A 13 4.11 -7.97 -14.59
CA LEU A 13 5.17 -7.29 -15.34
C LEU A 13 5.93 -8.26 -16.24
N GLN A 14 6.27 -7.78 -17.44
CA GLN A 14 7.05 -8.55 -18.40
C GLN A 14 8.49 -8.02 -18.48
N GLU A 15 9.45 -8.91 -18.76
CA GLU A 15 10.83 -8.51 -18.98
C GLU A 15 10.93 -7.57 -20.19
N GLY A 16 11.61 -6.43 -20.03
CA GLY A 16 11.73 -5.41 -21.07
C GLY A 16 10.53 -4.48 -21.20
N GLU A 17 9.48 -4.67 -20.41
CA GLU A 17 8.33 -3.75 -20.41
C GLU A 17 8.75 -2.38 -19.86
N VAL A 18 8.28 -1.32 -20.53
CA VAL A 18 8.51 0.07 -20.12
C VAL A 18 7.22 0.65 -19.56
N LEU A 19 7.25 1.04 -18.29
CA LEU A 19 6.15 1.68 -17.58
C LEU A 19 6.64 2.94 -16.87
N THR A 20 5.76 3.90 -16.72
CA THR A 20 6.01 5.08 -15.89
C THR A 20 5.94 4.72 -14.39
N VAL A 21 6.59 5.53 -13.56
CA VAL A 21 6.47 5.41 -12.08
C VAL A 21 5.00 5.47 -11.65
N GLN A 22 4.20 6.32 -12.27
CA GLN A 22 2.77 6.45 -11.95
C GLN A 22 1.99 5.18 -12.26
N GLU A 23 2.26 4.52 -13.37
CA GLU A 23 1.64 3.25 -13.74
C GLU A 23 2.00 2.14 -12.76
N LEU A 24 3.25 2.07 -12.33
CA LEU A 24 3.70 1.14 -11.30
C LEU A 24 3.04 1.44 -9.93
N LEU A 25 2.87 2.72 -9.57
CA LEU A 25 2.14 3.11 -8.35
C LEU A 25 0.68 2.64 -8.39
N TYR A 26 0.00 2.75 -9.51
CA TYR A 26 -1.35 2.20 -9.65
C TYR A 26 -1.36 0.67 -9.52
N GLY A 27 -0.42 -0.03 -10.13
CA GLY A 27 -0.26 -1.48 -9.99
C GLY A 27 -0.05 -1.89 -8.53
N LEU A 28 0.87 -1.21 -7.84
CA LEU A 28 1.14 -1.42 -6.43
C LEU A 28 -0.08 -1.14 -5.55
N MET A 29 -0.70 0.03 -5.68
CA MET A 29 -1.72 0.48 -4.71
C MET A 29 -3.09 -0.14 -4.96
N LEU A 30 -3.51 -0.37 -6.21
CA LEU A 30 -4.82 -0.92 -6.52
C LEU A 30 -4.84 -2.45 -6.46
N ARG A 31 -3.79 -3.10 -7.00
CA ARG A 31 -3.72 -4.56 -7.15
C ARG A 31 -2.85 -5.26 -6.12
N SER A 32 -2.18 -4.49 -5.27
CA SER A 32 -1.17 -5.04 -4.36
C SER A 32 -0.01 -5.71 -5.10
N GLY A 33 0.36 -5.18 -6.29
CA GLY A 33 1.38 -5.77 -7.14
C GLY A 33 2.75 -5.81 -6.46
N ASN A 34 3.17 -7.01 -6.03
CA ASN A 34 4.49 -7.20 -5.41
C ASN A 34 5.61 -6.96 -6.42
N ASP A 35 5.38 -7.30 -7.68
CA ASP A 35 6.27 -7.01 -8.80
C ASP A 35 6.44 -5.50 -9.02
N ALA A 36 5.36 -4.73 -8.95
CA ALA A 36 5.43 -3.27 -9.04
C ALA A 36 6.16 -2.65 -7.83
N ALA A 37 5.96 -3.21 -6.62
CA ALA A 37 6.68 -2.77 -5.43
C ALA A 37 8.19 -2.98 -5.57
N VAL A 38 8.62 -4.15 -6.03
CA VAL A 38 10.04 -4.48 -6.25
C VAL A 38 10.62 -3.60 -7.37
N ALA A 39 9.90 -3.40 -8.48
CA ALA A 39 10.36 -2.52 -9.55
C ALA A 39 10.60 -1.08 -9.09
N LEU A 40 9.66 -0.52 -8.30
CA LEU A 40 9.80 0.81 -7.72
C LEU A 40 10.94 0.87 -6.69
N ALA A 41 11.10 -0.17 -5.87
CA ALA A 41 12.18 -0.24 -4.89
C ALA A 41 13.55 -0.21 -5.55
N ILE A 42 13.77 -1.00 -6.60
CA ILE A 42 15.02 -1.02 -7.35
C ILE A 42 15.26 0.34 -8.05
N TYR A 43 14.21 0.93 -8.62
CA TYR A 43 14.31 2.24 -9.26
C TYR A 43 14.72 3.36 -8.28
N CYS A 44 14.16 3.37 -7.08
CA CYS A 44 14.40 4.42 -6.09
C CYS A 44 15.62 4.16 -5.20
N GLY A 45 15.84 2.92 -4.78
CA GLY A 45 16.85 2.52 -3.80
C GLY A 45 18.07 1.82 -4.41
N GLY A 46 18.07 1.58 -5.72
CA GLY A 46 19.11 0.81 -6.41
C GLY A 46 18.98 -0.70 -6.19
N THR A 47 18.60 -1.12 -5.00
CA THR A 47 18.32 -2.51 -4.62
C THR A 47 17.08 -2.58 -3.73
N VAL A 48 16.55 -3.78 -3.49
CA VAL A 48 15.45 -4.01 -2.53
C VAL A 48 15.87 -3.64 -1.11
N GLU A 49 17.08 -4.02 -0.73
CA GLU A 49 17.67 -3.72 0.58
C GLU A 49 17.89 -2.22 0.78
N GLY A 50 18.47 -1.54 -0.23
CA GLY A 50 18.65 -0.09 -0.19
C GLY A 50 17.33 0.66 -0.07
N PHE A 51 16.27 0.16 -0.71
CA PHE A 51 14.94 0.75 -0.53
C PHE A 51 14.35 0.46 0.86
N ALA A 52 14.56 -0.74 1.42
CA ALA A 52 14.15 -1.05 2.79
C ALA A 52 14.83 -0.13 3.81
N GLU A 53 16.10 0.20 3.62
CA GLU A 53 16.79 1.21 4.43
C GLU A 53 16.11 2.58 4.33
N MET A 54 15.76 3.04 3.11
CA MET A 54 15.00 4.28 2.90
C MET A 54 13.64 4.25 3.60
N MET A 55 12.94 3.10 3.60
CA MET A 55 11.67 2.93 4.33
C MET A 55 11.88 3.09 5.84
N ASN A 56 12.92 2.47 6.40
CA ASN A 56 13.24 2.57 7.82
C ASN A 56 13.69 3.98 8.23
N ASP A 57 14.44 4.66 7.36
CA ASP A 57 14.80 6.07 7.57
C ASP A 57 13.56 6.97 7.60
N LYS A 58 12.62 6.75 6.68
CA LYS A 58 11.35 7.47 6.66
C LYS A 58 10.53 7.18 7.91
N ALA A 59 10.45 5.92 8.34
CA ALA A 59 9.77 5.53 9.58
C ALA A 59 10.33 6.26 10.79
N ARG A 60 11.67 6.35 10.91
CA ARG A 60 12.35 7.09 11.99
C ARG A 60 12.00 8.57 11.96
N ILE A 61 12.05 9.21 10.78
CA ILE A 61 11.69 10.63 10.61
C ILE A 61 10.23 10.90 11.01
N LEU A 62 9.33 9.95 10.76
CA LEU A 62 7.92 10.07 11.11
C LEU A 62 7.61 9.68 12.58
N GLY A 63 8.60 9.24 13.35
CA GLY A 63 8.41 8.80 14.72
C GLY A 63 7.72 7.45 14.86
N MET A 64 7.81 6.58 13.84
CA MET A 64 7.26 5.21 13.84
C MET A 64 8.20 4.28 14.61
N THR A 65 8.25 4.43 15.93
CA THR A 65 9.25 3.76 16.78
C THR A 65 9.04 2.25 16.97
N ASN A 66 7.88 1.74 16.55
CA ASN A 66 7.52 0.34 16.66
C ASN A 66 7.27 -0.29 15.26
N SER A 67 8.07 0.12 14.28
CA SER A 67 8.00 -0.39 12.92
C SER A 67 9.41 -0.64 12.37
N HIS A 68 9.54 -1.74 11.63
CA HIS A 68 10.72 -2.07 10.87
C HIS A 68 10.34 -2.77 9.58
N PHE A 69 10.99 -2.40 8.48
CA PHE A 69 10.70 -2.89 7.14
C PHE A 69 11.92 -3.61 6.54
N GLU A 70 11.71 -4.82 6.02
CA GLU A 70 12.75 -5.64 5.38
C GLU A 70 12.53 -5.78 3.87
N ASN A 71 11.32 -5.45 3.38
CA ASN A 71 10.98 -5.54 1.96
C ASN A 71 9.91 -4.50 1.57
N PRO A 72 9.79 -4.18 0.26
CA PRO A 72 8.87 -3.14 -0.22
C PRO A 72 7.43 -3.63 -0.41
N ASN A 73 7.18 -4.92 -0.42
CA ASN A 73 5.89 -5.53 -0.80
C ASN A 73 5.07 -6.04 0.39
N GLY A 74 5.68 -6.17 1.58
CA GLY A 74 5.00 -6.61 2.79
C GLY A 74 4.84 -8.12 2.93
N LEU A 75 5.66 -8.91 2.23
CA LEU A 75 5.75 -10.35 2.47
C LEU A 75 6.35 -10.62 3.86
N ASP A 76 5.94 -11.73 4.45
CA ASP A 76 6.36 -12.11 5.80
C ASP A 76 7.88 -12.25 5.89
N SER A 77 8.47 -11.63 6.90
CA SER A 77 9.88 -11.71 7.25
C SER A 77 10.04 -11.48 8.75
N PRO A 78 10.99 -12.15 9.43
CA PRO A 78 11.10 -12.11 10.91
C PRO A 78 11.23 -10.72 11.51
N GLY A 79 11.90 -9.80 10.81
CA GLY A 79 12.10 -8.43 11.23
C GLY A 79 11.11 -7.42 10.64
N HIS A 80 10.08 -7.89 9.88
CA HIS A 80 9.12 -7.01 9.22
C HIS A 80 7.87 -6.83 10.07
N TYR A 81 7.75 -5.71 10.78
CA TYR A 81 6.63 -5.45 11.68
C TYR A 81 6.22 -3.97 11.72
N SER A 82 4.99 -3.73 12.14
CA SER A 82 4.47 -2.39 12.42
C SER A 82 3.35 -2.45 13.47
N THR A 83 2.82 -1.29 13.84
CA THR A 83 1.67 -1.13 14.72
C THR A 83 0.56 -0.33 14.03
N ALA A 84 -0.68 -0.47 14.53
CA ALA A 84 -1.79 0.34 14.02
C ALA A 84 -1.54 1.84 14.17
N ARG A 85 -0.89 2.26 15.26
CA ARG A 85 -0.51 3.65 15.51
C ARG A 85 0.49 4.15 14.46
N ASP A 86 1.55 3.40 14.22
CA ASP A 86 2.60 3.80 13.28
C ASP A 86 2.06 3.85 11.84
N LEU A 87 1.24 2.86 11.45
CA LEU A 87 0.60 2.87 10.14
C LEU A 87 -0.41 4.02 9.99
N SER A 88 -1.10 4.44 11.05
CA SER A 88 -1.96 5.63 11.00
C SER A 88 -1.15 6.91 10.81
N THR A 89 0.01 7.02 11.45
CA THR A 89 0.96 8.12 11.27
C THR A 89 1.47 8.19 9.83
N LEU A 90 1.88 7.04 9.28
CA LEU A 90 2.32 6.91 7.89
C LEU A 90 1.21 7.31 6.91
N ALA A 91 -0.01 6.81 7.12
CA ALA A 91 -1.15 7.13 6.27
C ALA A 91 -1.49 8.63 6.31
N ALA A 92 -1.49 9.23 7.50
CA ALA A 92 -1.74 10.67 7.66
C ALA A 92 -0.69 11.53 6.94
N TYR A 93 0.57 11.09 6.95
CA TYR A 93 1.64 11.76 6.20
C TYR A 93 1.46 11.57 4.69
N ALA A 94 1.27 10.34 4.23
CA ALA A 94 1.19 10.01 2.81
C ALA A 94 -0.01 10.65 2.11
N LEU A 95 -1.16 10.72 2.77
CA LEU A 95 -2.38 11.36 2.24
C LEU A 95 -2.27 12.88 2.01
N LYS A 96 -1.22 13.53 2.50
CA LYS A 96 -0.90 14.93 2.16
C LYS A 96 -0.31 15.07 0.77
N ASN A 97 0.26 14.00 0.21
CA ASN A 97 0.78 13.99 -1.15
C ASN A 97 -0.39 13.80 -2.15
N PRO A 98 -0.62 14.76 -3.07
CA PRO A 98 -1.75 14.70 -3.99
C PRO A 98 -1.69 13.51 -4.96
N ILE A 99 -0.49 13.09 -5.37
CA ILE A 99 -0.32 11.92 -6.25
C ILE A 99 -0.68 10.64 -5.52
N PHE A 100 -0.23 10.49 -4.27
CA PHE A 100 -0.59 9.35 -3.43
C PHE A 100 -2.10 9.31 -3.18
N TYR A 101 -2.68 10.44 -2.78
CA TYR A 101 -4.12 10.56 -2.55
C TYR A 101 -4.93 10.18 -3.79
N GLN A 102 -4.59 10.73 -4.95
CA GLN A 102 -5.23 10.39 -6.22
C GLN A 102 -5.12 8.89 -6.52
N THR A 103 -3.94 8.30 -6.31
CA THR A 103 -3.71 6.88 -6.58
C THR A 103 -4.59 5.99 -5.70
N VAL A 104 -4.59 6.20 -4.38
CA VAL A 104 -5.33 5.33 -3.44
C VAL A 104 -6.83 5.51 -3.48
N SER A 105 -7.33 6.68 -3.91
CA SER A 105 -8.75 6.96 -4.07
C SER A 105 -9.32 6.51 -5.43
N THR A 106 -8.44 6.15 -6.38
CA THR A 106 -8.85 5.66 -7.70
C THR A 106 -9.51 4.28 -7.57
N LYS A 107 -10.72 4.14 -8.08
CA LYS A 107 -11.50 2.90 -8.07
C LYS A 107 -11.04 1.93 -9.16
N ASN A 108 -10.93 2.42 -10.39
CA ASN A 108 -10.54 1.66 -11.56
C ASN A 108 -9.68 2.52 -12.49
N ILE A 109 -8.68 1.91 -13.10
CA ILE A 109 -7.87 2.56 -14.13
C ILE A 109 -7.36 1.52 -15.13
N LYS A 110 -7.11 1.95 -16.36
CA LYS A 110 -6.43 1.14 -17.37
C LYS A 110 -4.97 1.56 -17.47
N VAL A 111 -4.07 0.59 -17.36
CA VAL A 111 -2.62 0.75 -17.50
C VAL A 111 -2.14 -0.19 -18.61
N GLY A 112 -1.80 0.37 -19.77
CA GLY A 112 -1.53 -0.43 -20.98
C GLY A 112 -2.73 -1.32 -21.32
N GLN A 113 -2.53 -2.62 -21.37
CA GLN A 113 -3.60 -3.61 -21.60
C GLN A 113 -4.29 -4.09 -20.31
N ARG A 114 -3.82 -3.64 -19.12
CA ARG A 114 -4.32 -4.09 -17.83
C ARG A 114 -5.45 -3.21 -17.34
N SER A 115 -6.58 -3.80 -16.95
CA SER A 115 -7.63 -3.13 -16.18
C SER A 115 -7.39 -3.38 -14.70
N LEU A 116 -7.07 -2.33 -13.96
CA LEU A 116 -6.78 -2.38 -12.53
C LEU A 116 -8.00 -1.91 -11.74
N THR A 117 -8.51 -2.76 -10.86
CA THR A 117 -9.58 -2.44 -9.91
C THR A 117 -9.02 -2.41 -8.51
N ASN A 118 -9.32 -1.37 -7.75
CA ASN A 118 -8.84 -1.22 -6.38
C ASN A 118 -9.43 -2.32 -5.48
N HIS A 119 -8.60 -2.94 -4.66
CA HIS A 119 -9.04 -3.97 -3.70
C HIS A 119 -9.76 -3.40 -2.48
N ASN A 120 -9.67 -2.09 -2.24
CA ASN A 120 -10.36 -1.44 -1.13
C ASN A 120 -11.85 -1.27 -1.41
N LYS A 121 -12.65 -2.22 -0.94
CA LYS A 121 -14.10 -2.24 -1.14
C LYS A 121 -14.84 -1.06 -0.48
N LEU A 122 -14.23 -0.38 0.50
CA LEU A 122 -14.86 0.76 1.17
C LEU A 122 -15.08 1.93 0.21
N LEU A 123 -14.25 2.07 -0.83
CA LEU A 123 -14.43 3.10 -1.88
C LEU A 123 -15.81 3.06 -2.56
N TRP A 124 -16.48 1.90 -2.53
CA TRP A 124 -17.85 1.74 -3.10
C TRP A 124 -18.94 1.67 -2.05
N ARG A 125 -18.58 1.36 -0.79
CA ARG A 125 -19.55 1.00 0.26
C ARG A 125 -19.74 2.06 1.32
N VAL A 126 -18.78 2.98 1.46
CA VAL A 126 -18.76 3.98 2.52
C VAL A 126 -18.67 5.36 1.89
N ALA A 127 -19.65 6.22 2.18
CA ALA A 127 -19.64 7.59 1.71
C ALA A 127 -18.43 8.35 2.28
N GLY A 128 -17.71 9.05 1.42
CA GLY A 128 -16.50 9.79 1.80
C GLY A 128 -15.23 8.93 1.90
N ALA A 129 -15.31 7.58 1.76
CA ALA A 129 -14.10 6.75 1.73
C ALA A 129 -13.19 7.13 0.55
N ASP A 130 -11.92 7.39 0.84
CA ASP A 130 -10.94 7.95 -0.11
C ASP A 130 -9.56 7.28 -0.06
N GLY A 131 -9.42 6.17 0.65
CA GLY A 131 -8.19 5.36 0.71
C GLY A 131 -8.30 4.24 1.75
N VAL A 132 -7.25 3.51 2.07
CA VAL A 132 -5.87 3.63 1.60
C VAL A 132 -5.41 2.29 1.01
N ARG A 133 -5.28 1.23 1.84
CA ARG A 133 -4.64 -0.03 1.44
C ARG A 133 -5.16 -1.22 2.20
N THR A 134 -5.30 -2.35 1.51
CA THR A 134 -5.58 -3.66 2.09
C THR A 134 -4.32 -4.50 2.16
N GLY A 135 -4.25 -5.46 3.07
CA GLY A 135 -3.17 -6.42 3.16
C GLY A 135 -3.66 -7.76 3.71
N PHE A 136 -2.98 -8.82 3.31
CA PHE A 136 -3.19 -10.16 3.85
C PHE A 136 -1.95 -11.02 3.66
N THR A 137 -1.51 -11.64 4.73
CA THR A 137 -0.61 -12.80 4.71
C THR A 137 -1.16 -13.86 5.67
N LYS A 138 -0.66 -15.09 5.57
CA LYS A 138 -1.07 -16.14 6.52
C LYS A 138 -0.63 -15.84 7.95
N ALA A 139 0.53 -15.22 8.12
CA ALA A 139 1.08 -14.88 9.44
C ALA A 139 0.42 -13.64 10.04
N ALA A 140 0.27 -12.57 9.25
CA ALA A 140 -0.27 -11.30 9.73
C ALA A 140 -1.81 -11.27 9.80
N GLY A 141 -2.50 -12.17 9.10
CA GLY A 141 -3.95 -12.10 8.95
C GLY A 141 -4.39 -10.93 8.06
N ARG A 142 -5.66 -10.54 8.18
CA ARG A 142 -6.22 -9.40 7.41
C ARG A 142 -5.80 -8.08 8.05
N THR A 143 -5.30 -7.20 7.22
CA THR A 143 -4.90 -5.84 7.61
C THR A 143 -5.59 -4.83 6.71
N LEU A 144 -6.06 -3.72 7.28
CA LEU A 144 -6.73 -2.68 6.54
C LEU A 144 -6.32 -1.30 7.10
N VAL A 145 -5.89 -0.44 6.20
CA VAL A 145 -5.78 0.99 6.45
C VAL A 145 -6.83 1.68 5.57
N SER A 146 -7.75 2.40 6.17
CA SER A 146 -8.74 3.18 5.43
C SER A 146 -8.73 4.64 5.83
N SER A 147 -9.20 5.48 4.92
CA SER A 147 -9.49 6.88 5.20
C SER A 147 -10.85 7.26 4.61
N ALA A 148 -11.49 8.23 5.28
CA ALA A 148 -12.72 8.84 4.80
C ALA A 148 -12.70 10.33 5.13
N THR A 149 -13.14 11.16 4.18
CA THR A 149 -13.26 12.61 4.36
C THR A 149 -14.74 13.01 4.27
N ARG A 150 -15.24 13.69 5.32
CA ARG A 150 -16.59 14.26 5.38
C ARG A 150 -16.51 15.64 6.03
N ASP A 151 -17.22 16.60 5.46
CA ASP A 151 -17.31 17.99 5.99
C ASP A 151 -15.93 18.58 6.31
N GLY A 152 -14.94 18.34 5.44
CA GLY A 152 -13.57 18.82 5.58
C GLY A 152 -12.73 18.10 6.65
N ARG A 153 -13.29 17.09 7.33
CA ARG A 153 -12.58 16.28 8.32
C ARG A 153 -12.21 14.92 7.74
N ARG A 154 -10.94 14.54 7.86
CA ARG A 154 -10.45 13.21 7.49
C ARG A 154 -10.25 12.35 8.71
N LEU A 155 -10.80 11.15 8.67
CA LEU A 155 -10.55 10.09 9.64
C LEU A 155 -9.68 9.01 8.97
N ILE A 156 -8.81 8.39 9.77
CA ILE A 156 -7.99 7.25 9.36
C ILE A 156 -8.25 6.14 10.36
N CYS A 157 -8.53 4.96 9.85
CA CYS A 157 -8.72 3.76 10.64
C CYS A 157 -7.70 2.70 10.22
N VAL A 158 -7.14 2.00 11.19
CA VAL A 158 -6.19 0.89 10.97
C VAL A 158 -6.60 -0.30 11.81
N THR A 159 -6.80 -1.44 11.18
CA THR A 159 -6.96 -2.73 11.85
C THR A 159 -5.89 -3.71 11.39
N LEU A 160 -5.35 -4.48 12.34
CA LEU A 160 -4.37 -5.53 12.13
C LEU A 160 -4.92 -6.84 12.68
N ASN A 161 -4.78 -7.92 11.91
CA ASN A 161 -5.31 -9.24 12.24
C ASN A 161 -6.80 -9.22 12.62
N ALA A 162 -7.60 -8.46 11.86
CA ALA A 162 -9.03 -8.28 12.11
C ALA A 162 -9.84 -9.07 11.08
N PRO A 163 -10.54 -10.15 11.47
CA PRO A 163 -11.26 -11.00 10.53
C PRO A 163 -12.45 -10.31 9.87
N ASP A 164 -13.05 -9.31 10.51
CA ASP A 164 -14.19 -8.54 10.00
C ASP A 164 -13.86 -7.09 9.70
N ASP A 165 -12.64 -6.83 9.23
CA ASP A 165 -12.05 -5.51 8.95
C ASP A 165 -13.00 -4.55 8.19
N TRP A 166 -13.74 -5.05 7.20
CA TRP A 166 -14.68 -4.23 6.42
C TRP A 166 -15.84 -3.68 7.24
N ASN A 167 -16.41 -4.49 8.13
CA ASN A 167 -17.50 -4.05 8.98
C ASN A 167 -17.00 -3.15 10.10
N ASP A 168 -15.81 -3.43 10.64
CA ASP A 168 -15.19 -2.61 11.68
C ASP A 168 -14.96 -1.18 11.16
N HIS A 169 -14.34 -1.05 9.99
CA HIS A 169 -14.07 0.24 9.38
C HIS A 169 -15.34 0.99 8.90
N ARG A 170 -16.42 0.25 8.61
CA ARG A 170 -17.70 0.87 8.21
C ARG A 170 -18.44 1.49 9.39
N LYS A 171 -18.26 0.99 10.61
CA LYS A 171 -18.94 1.46 11.83
C LYS A 171 -18.27 2.70 12.42
N LEU A 172 -17.02 2.94 12.10
CA LEU A 172 -16.23 4.09 12.54
C LEU A 172 -16.36 5.29 11.60
#